data_7e8ebfa0a3a3ba4098d2695a3496da0e
#
_entry.id   7e8ebfa0a3a3ba4098d2695a3496da0e
#
_cell.length_a   1.000
_cell.length_b   1.000
_cell.length_c   1.000
_cell.angle_alpha   90.00
_cell.angle_beta   90.00
_cell.angle_gamma   90.00
#
_symmetry.space_group_name_H-M   'P 1'
#
loop_
_entity.id
_entity.type
_entity.pdbx_description
1 polymer ?
#
loop_
_entity_poly.entity_id
_entity_poly.type
_entity_poly.pdbx_seq_one_letter_code
_entity_poly.pdbx_strand_id
1 'polypeptide(L)'
;MDKFSESGRRILEGALDETRRREQYYVSPEHILYVLMTEETDLFDVTMHNLSFDSQDIRLAVEKRLENSYRHIGKGFRIAPDTMEIFKYSMDKARSKGRRTIEASDMCFVFATDKYNLLDDILQNPEGQDSAFRRNR
;
A
#
# COMPACT_ATOMS: atom_id res chain seq x y z
N MET A 1 -11.79 -0.42 20.04
CA MET A 1 -11.25 -1.75 19.73
C MET A 1 -10.27 -1.66 18.60
N ASP A 2 -9.12 -2.22 18.80
CA ASP A 2 -8.05 -2.14 17.83
C ASP A 2 -8.17 -3.27 16.80
N LYS A 3 -8.19 -2.91 15.52
CA LYS A 3 -8.31 -3.87 14.45
C LYS A 3 -6.95 -4.32 13.90
N PHE A 4 -5.86 -3.77 14.42
CA PHE A 4 -4.52 -4.04 13.91
C PHE A 4 -3.68 -4.72 14.97
N SER A 5 -2.95 -5.76 14.58
CA SER A 5 -1.92 -6.34 15.41
C SER A 5 -0.75 -5.37 15.52
N GLU A 6 0.27 -5.76 16.28
CA GLU A 6 1.46 -4.92 16.39
C GLU A 6 2.10 -4.68 15.03
N SER A 7 2.27 -5.73 14.22
CA SER A 7 2.87 -5.56 12.90
C SER A 7 1.96 -4.75 11.98
N GLY A 8 0.66 -5.00 12.02
CA GLY A 8 -0.28 -4.24 11.21
C GLY A 8 -0.31 -2.78 11.58
N ARG A 9 -0.24 -2.49 12.88
CA ARG A 9 -0.22 -1.10 13.35
C ARG A 9 1.03 -0.39 12.88
N ARG A 10 2.19 -1.07 12.90
CA ARG A 10 3.41 -0.45 12.40
C ARG A 10 3.28 -0.04 10.94
N ILE A 11 2.62 -0.88 10.13
CA ILE A 11 2.43 -0.54 8.73
C ILE A 11 1.48 0.65 8.60
N LEU A 12 0.36 0.64 9.33
CA LEU A 12 -0.58 1.74 9.28
C LEU A 12 0.07 3.06 9.70
N GLU A 13 0.75 3.05 10.84
CA GLU A 13 1.38 4.26 11.35
C GLU A 13 2.49 4.74 10.43
N GLY A 14 3.25 3.80 9.88
CA GLY A 14 4.28 4.15 8.91
C GLY A 14 3.72 4.80 7.66
N ALA A 15 2.57 4.30 7.18
CA ALA A 15 1.93 4.89 6.01
C ALA A 15 1.42 6.30 6.32
N LEU A 16 0.85 6.50 7.51
CA LEU A 16 0.42 7.84 7.92
C LEU A 16 1.60 8.80 8.00
N ASP A 17 2.70 8.34 8.61
CA ASP A 17 3.89 9.18 8.76
C ASP A 17 4.49 9.51 7.39
N GLU A 18 4.52 8.54 6.50
CA GLU A 18 5.10 8.77 5.17
C GLU A 18 4.26 9.75 4.36
N THR A 19 2.94 9.65 4.47
CA THR A 19 2.02 10.57 3.81
C THR A 19 2.27 11.99 4.30
N ARG A 20 2.41 12.15 5.62
CA ARG A 20 2.66 13.46 6.23
C ARG A 20 4.02 14.00 5.80
N ARG A 21 5.04 13.16 5.83
CA ARG A 21 6.40 13.55 5.49
C ARG A 21 6.49 14.03 4.03
N ARG A 22 5.74 13.38 3.15
CA ARG A 22 5.73 13.75 1.73
C ARG A 22 4.76 14.87 1.41
N GLU A 23 4.06 15.38 2.43
CA GLU A 23 3.07 16.46 2.25
C GLU A 23 2.00 16.07 1.24
N GLN A 24 1.49 14.86 1.37
CA GLN A 24 0.44 14.35 0.49
C GLN A 24 -0.86 14.25 1.26
N TYR A 25 -1.97 14.33 0.53
CA TYR A 25 -3.27 14.38 1.17
C TYR A 25 -3.87 13.01 1.43
N TYR A 26 -3.70 12.09 0.48
CA TYR A 26 -4.29 10.77 0.63
C TYR A 26 -3.27 9.74 1.04
N VAL A 27 -3.63 8.94 2.06
CA VAL A 27 -2.87 7.74 2.39
C VAL A 27 -3.31 6.69 1.38
N SER A 28 -2.46 6.40 0.42
CA SER A 28 -2.77 5.56 -0.74
C SER A 28 -2.25 4.14 -0.56
N PRO A 29 -2.69 3.21 -1.41
CA PRO A 29 -2.10 1.87 -1.42
C PRO A 29 -0.59 1.89 -1.62
N GLU A 30 -0.08 2.84 -2.39
CA GLU A 30 1.36 2.96 -2.60
C GLU A 30 2.10 3.28 -1.31
N HIS A 31 1.49 4.06 -0.40
CA HIS A 31 2.09 4.30 0.91
C HIS A 31 2.16 3.01 1.73
N ILE A 32 1.12 2.19 1.65
CA ILE A 32 1.14 0.89 2.33
C ILE A 32 2.24 0.01 1.77
N LEU A 33 2.34 -0.06 0.43
CA LEU A 33 3.41 -0.84 -0.21
C LEU A 33 4.79 -0.34 0.20
N TYR A 34 4.95 0.98 0.25
CA TYR A 34 6.23 1.57 0.62
C TYR A 34 6.67 1.12 2.02
N VAL A 35 5.74 1.14 2.96
CA VAL A 35 6.07 0.74 4.33
C VAL A 35 6.31 -0.76 4.41
N LEU A 36 5.53 -1.56 3.68
CA LEU A 36 5.78 -3.00 3.64
C LEU A 36 7.18 -3.31 3.11
N MET A 37 7.59 -2.64 2.05
CA MET A 37 8.90 -2.91 1.46
C MET A 37 10.06 -2.39 2.28
N THR A 38 9.81 -1.46 3.20
CA THR A 38 10.87 -0.92 4.06
C THR A 38 10.87 -1.54 5.45
N GLU A 39 9.70 -1.84 6.01
CA GLU A 39 9.59 -2.37 7.37
C GLU A 39 9.46 -3.88 7.40
N GLU A 40 8.96 -4.49 6.35
CA GLU A 40 8.78 -5.95 6.26
C GLU A 40 9.48 -6.44 4.99
N THR A 41 10.75 -6.14 4.90
CA THR A 41 11.55 -6.37 3.70
C THR A 41 11.52 -7.82 3.24
N ASP A 42 11.75 -8.75 4.15
CA ASP A 42 11.79 -10.17 3.79
C ASP A 42 10.43 -10.66 3.33
N LEU A 43 9.38 -10.28 4.04
CA LEU A 43 8.02 -10.65 3.66
C LEU A 43 7.69 -10.09 2.29
N PHE A 44 8.04 -8.83 2.05
CA PHE A 44 7.79 -8.18 0.78
C PHE A 44 8.52 -8.89 -0.36
N ASP A 45 9.82 -9.14 -0.16
CA ASP A 45 10.64 -9.75 -1.21
C ASP A 45 10.16 -11.16 -1.56
N VAL A 46 9.82 -11.97 -0.55
CA VAL A 46 9.30 -13.32 -0.79
C VAL A 46 7.98 -13.24 -1.55
N THR A 47 7.10 -12.32 -1.14
CA THR A 47 5.80 -12.17 -1.80
C THR A 47 5.98 -11.79 -3.27
N MET A 48 6.84 -10.83 -3.55
CA MET A 48 7.08 -10.41 -4.93
C MET A 48 7.66 -11.56 -5.76
N HIS A 49 8.62 -12.27 -5.18
CA HIS A 49 9.23 -13.41 -5.87
C HIS A 49 8.18 -14.47 -6.21
N ASN A 50 7.30 -14.77 -5.26
CA ASN A 50 6.26 -15.78 -5.48
C ASN A 50 5.27 -15.36 -6.57
N LEU A 51 5.12 -14.07 -6.80
CA LEU A 51 4.26 -13.54 -7.85
C LEU A 51 5.00 -13.35 -9.16
N SER A 52 6.27 -13.73 -9.22
CA SER A 52 7.14 -13.58 -10.39
C SER A 52 7.42 -12.11 -10.73
N PHE A 53 7.43 -11.25 -9.72
CA PHE A 53 7.89 -9.88 -9.87
C PHE A 53 9.31 -9.74 -9.35
N ASP A 54 10.07 -8.87 -9.96
CA ASP A 54 11.36 -8.46 -9.44
C ASP A 54 11.08 -7.42 -8.35
N SER A 55 11.45 -7.74 -7.10
CA SER A 55 11.11 -6.84 -5.99
C SER A 55 11.79 -5.48 -6.13
N GLN A 56 12.96 -5.43 -6.75
CA GLN A 56 13.65 -4.16 -6.96
C GLN A 56 12.91 -3.28 -7.95
N ASP A 57 12.36 -3.88 -9.01
CA ASP A 57 11.55 -3.13 -9.98
C ASP A 57 10.32 -2.53 -9.30
N ILE A 58 9.67 -3.31 -8.44
CA ILE A 58 8.51 -2.82 -7.71
C ILE A 58 8.92 -1.69 -6.76
N ARG A 59 10.04 -1.85 -6.04
CA ARG A 59 10.52 -0.81 -5.13
C ARG A 59 10.74 0.51 -5.85
N LEU A 60 11.42 0.46 -6.97
CA LEU A 60 11.71 1.68 -7.74
C LEU A 60 10.43 2.31 -8.28
N ALA A 61 9.50 1.47 -8.76
CA ALA A 61 8.24 1.97 -9.29
C ALA A 61 7.37 2.62 -8.21
N VAL A 62 7.32 2.02 -7.03
CA VAL A 62 6.56 2.60 -5.91
C VAL A 62 7.15 3.95 -5.51
N GLU A 63 8.48 4.02 -5.38
CA GLU A 63 9.15 5.28 -5.06
C GLU A 63 8.81 6.36 -6.07
N LYS A 64 8.90 6.01 -7.35
CA LYS A 64 8.63 6.98 -8.41
C LYS A 64 7.19 7.43 -8.38
N ARG A 65 6.27 6.50 -8.14
CA ARG A 65 4.86 6.83 -8.09
C ARG A 65 4.56 7.78 -6.94
N LEU A 66 5.18 7.55 -5.78
CA LEU A 66 4.99 8.43 -4.63
C LEU A 66 5.60 9.81 -4.87
N GLU A 67 6.76 9.86 -5.53
CA GLU A 67 7.37 11.14 -5.86
C GLU A 67 6.49 11.97 -6.79
N ASN A 68 5.75 11.32 -7.65
CA ASN A 68 4.89 11.98 -8.63
C ASN A 68 3.48 12.24 -8.12
N SER A 69 3.18 11.80 -6.90
CA SER A 69 1.85 11.98 -6.33
C SER A 69 1.60 13.43 -5.97
N TYR A 70 0.33 13.81 -6.02
CA TYR A 70 -0.10 15.15 -5.74
C TYR A 70 0.27 15.59 -4.33
N ARG A 71 0.86 16.76 -4.20
CA ARG A 71 1.20 17.34 -2.91
C ARG A 71 0.08 18.26 -2.45
N HIS A 72 -0.08 18.31 -1.14
CA HIS A 72 -1.14 19.08 -0.51
C HIS A 72 -0.53 19.94 0.60
N ILE A 73 -0.71 21.24 0.50
CA ILE A 73 -0.12 22.17 1.46
C ILE A 73 -0.99 22.36 2.70
N GLY A 74 -2.27 22.00 2.61
CA GLY A 74 -3.21 22.17 3.72
C GLY A 74 -2.90 21.25 4.89
N LYS A 75 -3.69 21.39 5.95
CA LYS A 75 -3.56 20.54 7.13
C LYS A 75 -4.39 19.28 6.97
N GLY A 76 -3.90 18.20 7.58
CA GLY A 76 -4.62 16.95 7.62
C GLY A 76 -4.46 16.12 6.36
N PHE A 77 -4.98 14.92 6.43
CA PHE A 77 -5.00 13.99 5.31
C PHE A 77 -6.12 13.00 5.54
N ARG A 78 -6.41 12.22 4.49
CA ARG A 78 -7.47 11.23 4.55
C ARG A 78 -6.95 9.90 4.04
N ILE A 79 -7.53 8.82 4.54
CA ILE A 79 -7.25 7.49 3.99
C ILE A 79 -8.07 7.36 2.72
N ALA A 80 -7.39 7.03 1.61
CA ALA A 80 -8.06 6.88 0.32
C ALA A 80 -9.06 5.72 0.36
N PRO A 81 -10.15 5.80 -0.43
CA PRO A 81 -11.13 4.72 -0.45
C PRO A 81 -10.56 3.35 -0.80
N ASP A 82 -9.63 3.31 -1.76
CA ASP A 82 -9.00 2.04 -2.13
C ASP A 82 -8.09 1.51 -1.03
N THR A 83 -7.50 2.39 -0.23
CA THR A 83 -6.73 1.97 0.95
C THR A 83 -7.65 1.37 2.01
N MET A 84 -8.83 1.95 2.20
CA MET A 84 -9.82 1.38 3.10
C MET A 84 -10.24 -0.02 2.66
N GLU A 85 -10.35 -0.24 1.36
CA GLU A 85 -10.66 -1.56 0.83
C GLU A 85 -9.55 -2.56 1.13
N ILE A 86 -8.29 -2.13 1.05
CA ILE A 86 -7.18 -3.00 1.41
C ILE A 86 -7.31 -3.46 2.86
N PHE A 87 -7.65 -2.53 3.76
CA PHE A 87 -7.85 -2.91 5.16
C PHE A 87 -9.01 -3.88 5.33
N LYS A 88 -10.09 -3.66 4.59
CA LYS A 88 -11.24 -4.55 4.64
C LYS A 88 -10.86 -5.97 4.20
N TYR A 89 -10.18 -6.10 3.08
CA TYR A 89 -9.77 -7.42 2.59
C TYR A 89 -8.68 -8.03 3.47
N SER A 90 -7.84 -7.21 4.07
CA SER A 90 -6.85 -7.69 5.03
C SER A 90 -7.53 -8.28 6.26
N MET A 91 -8.61 -7.66 6.72
CA MET A 91 -9.37 -8.19 7.85
C MET A 91 -10.06 -9.49 7.46
N ASP A 92 -10.61 -9.58 6.25
CA ASP A 92 -11.20 -10.82 5.77
C ASP A 92 -10.17 -11.95 5.77
N LYS A 93 -8.95 -11.65 5.35
CA LYS A 93 -7.87 -12.62 5.36
C LYS A 93 -7.53 -13.05 6.78
N ALA A 94 -7.42 -12.10 7.70
CA ALA A 94 -7.12 -12.40 9.09
C ALA A 94 -8.20 -13.31 9.67
N ARG A 95 -9.45 -13.00 9.42
CA ARG A 95 -10.57 -13.80 9.91
C ARG A 95 -10.58 -15.21 9.33
N SER A 96 -10.19 -15.35 8.08
CA SER A 96 -10.12 -16.66 7.45
C SER A 96 -9.10 -17.56 8.15
N LYS A 97 -8.15 -16.97 8.86
CA LYS A 97 -7.15 -17.70 9.63
C LYS A 97 -7.46 -17.73 11.13
N GLY A 98 -8.66 -17.34 11.51
CA GLY A 98 -9.09 -17.36 12.89
C GLY A 98 -8.57 -16.21 13.74
N ARG A 99 -8.04 -15.17 13.11
CA ARG A 99 -7.53 -14.01 13.86
C ARG A 99 -8.53 -12.87 13.83
N ARG A 100 -8.37 -11.96 14.77
CA ARG A 100 -9.25 -10.81 14.91
C ARG A 100 -8.59 -9.49 14.54
N THR A 101 -7.30 -9.54 14.26
CA THR A 101 -6.53 -8.32 13.97
C THR A 101 -5.74 -8.50 12.67
N ILE A 102 -5.54 -7.40 11.97
CA ILE A 102 -4.82 -7.37 10.71
C ILE A 102 -3.33 -7.36 11.00
N GLU A 103 -2.60 -8.29 10.40
CA GLU A 103 -1.15 -8.32 10.44
C GLU A 103 -0.58 -7.81 9.13
N ALA A 104 0.72 -7.48 9.15
CA ALA A 104 1.39 -7.04 7.93
C ALA A 104 1.25 -8.07 6.82
N SER A 105 1.30 -9.37 7.16
CA SER A 105 1.17 -10.44 6.17
C SER A 105 -0.20 -10.43 5.49
N ASP A 106 -1.24 -10.03 6.20
CA ASP A 106 -2.58 -9.95 5.63
C ASP A 106 -2.64 -8.86 4.57
N MET A 107 -2.02 -7.71 4.83
CA MET A 107 -1.96 -6.63 3.86
C MET A 107 -1.16 -7.04 2.64
N CYS A 108 -0.03 -7.70 2.87
CA CYS A 108 0.81 -8.18 1.78
C CYS A 108 0.03 -9.15 0.90
N PHE A 109 -0.77 -10.02 1.51
CA PHE A 109 -1.60 -10.96 0.77
C PHE A 109 -2.59 -10.26 -0.15
N VAL A 110 -3.18 -9.16 0.30
CA VAL A 110 -4.14 -8.43 -0.53
C VAL A 110 -3.48 -7.94 -1.81
N PHE A 111 -2.26 -7.43 -1.72
CA PHE A 111 -1.52 -7.01 -2.91
C PHE A 111 -1.17 -8.18 -3.82
N ALA A 112 -1.15 -9.39 -3.27
CA ALA A 112 -0.84 -10.59 -4.04
C ALA A 112 -2.06 -11.14 -4.78
N THR A 113 -3.25 -10.60 -4.53
CA THR A 113 -4.45 -11.05 -5.24
C THR A 113 -4.61 -10.27 -6.53
N ASP A 114 -5.28 -10.87 -7.49
CA ASP A 114 -5.50 -10.23 -8.78
C ASP A 114 -6.56 -9.13 -8.73
N LYS A 115 -7.15 -8.94 -7.57
CA LYS A 115 -8.32 -8.08 -7.46
C LYS A 115 -8.04 -6.64 -7.91
N TYR A 116 -6.84 -6.15 -7.64
CA TYR A 116 -6.52 -4.76 -7.94
C TYR A 116 -5.57 -4.59 -9.10
N ASN A 117 -4.84 -5.62 -9.46
CA ASN A 117 -3.81 -5.51 -10.49
C ASN A 117 -2.87 -4.35 -10.23
N LEU A 118 -2.71 -3.98 -8.96
CA LEU A 118 -1.99 -2.77 -8.64
C LEU A 118 -0.51 -2.87 -8.98
N LEU A 119 0.08 -4.05 -8.75
CA LEU A 119 1.51 -4.22 -9.00
C LEU A 119 1.83 -4.07 -10.48
N ASP A 120 1.01 -4.66 -11.34
CA ASP A 120 1.17 -4.48 -12.78
C ASP A 120 0.99 -3.03 -13.18
N ASP A 121 0.00 -2.36 -12.63
CA ASP A 121 -0.27 -0.97 -12.95
C ASP A 121 0.90 -0.08 -12.53
N ILE A 122 1.47 -0.34 -11.36
CA ILE A 122 2.61 0.44 -10.88
C ILE A 122 3.80 0.29 -11.83
N LEU A 123 4.06 -0.92 -12.29
CA LEU A 123 5.18 -1.16 -13.20
C LEU A 123 4.95 -0.52 -14.57
N GLN A 124 3.72 -0.58 -15.07
CA GLN A 124 3.40 -0.03 -16.38
C GLN A 124 3.26 1.47 -16.38
N ASN A 125 2.83 2.03 -15.25
CA ASN A 125 2.55 3.46 -15.10
C ASN A 125 3.24 4.01 -13.86
N PRO A 126 4.56 4.13 -13.85
CA PRO A 126 5.23 4.70 -12.66
C PRO A 126 4.80 6.14 -12.40
N GLU A 127 4.31 6.83 -13.42
CA GLU A 127 3.76 8.18 -13.26
C GLU A 127 2.32 8.15 -12.75
N GLY A 128 1.68 7.01 -12.83
CA GLY A 128 0.32 6.63 -12.44
C GLY A 128 -0.67 7.71 -12.09
N GLN A 129 -0.26 8.66 -11.29
CA GLN A 129 -1.08 9.77 -10.84
C GLN A 129 -1.74 10.48 -12.03
N ASP A 130 -0.94 10.86 -13.01
CA ASP A 130 -1.46 11.56 -14.18
C ASP A 130 -2.43 10.69 -14.96
N SER A 131 -2.06 9.44 -15.15
CA SER A 131 -2.89 8.49 -15.89
C SER A 131 -4.25 8.32 -15.21
N ALA A 132 -4.24 8.09 -13.90
CA ALA A 132 -5.47 7.92 -13.14
C ALA A 132 -6.32 9.18 -13.19
N PHE A 133 -5.68 10.32 -13.08
CA PHE A 133 -6.37 11.60 -13.10
C PHE A 133 -7.05 11.83 -14.43
N ARG A 134 -6.37 11.52 -15.52
CA ARG A 134 -6.93 11.68 -16.85
C ARG A 134 -8.12 10.77 -17.10
N ARG A 135 -8.09 9.57 -16.55
CA ARG A 135 -9.20 8.62 -16.73
C ARG A 135 -10.48 9.09 -16.03
N ASN A 136 -10.35 9.95 -15.07
CA ASN A 136 -11.50 10.43 -14.30
C ASN A 136 -12.19 11.63 -14.94
N ARG A 137 -11.80 11.99 -16.13
CA ARG A 137 -12.40 13.14 -16.81
C ARG A 137 -13.35 12.78 -17.90
#